data_8b5ee4cb15a9734bcaea1a6b02b9fa0a
#
_entry.id   8b5ee4cb15a9734bcaea1a6b02b9fa0a
#
_cell.length_a   1.000
_cell.length_b   1.000
_cell.length_c   1.000
_cell.angle_alpha   90.00
_cell.angle_beta   90.00
_cell.angle_gamma   90.00
#
_symmetry.space_group_name_H-M   'P 1'
#
loop_
_entity.id
_entity.type
_entity.pdbx_description
1 polymer ?
#
loop_
_entity_poly.entity_id
_entity_poly.type
_entity_poly.pdbx_seq_one_letter_code
_entity_poly.pdbx_strand_id
1 'polypeptide(L)'
;MVCATRRLLRLLSSSGFLVQFCWVPGHVGIRGNDLADVAAKSASSLGVTRHPLFFRDFYSIICSFVRQTWQTVWDAQVHNKLHQLKPSLGLWQSSLRSNRRQEVVLARLRIGHCLLTHRYLLCGEEAPVCAFCNTSLTVRHLLFLCPRFSPIRMFYYHHPVLPDTSVSLNLVLGDCACLRSLFSFLHECQLFEVI
;
A
#
# COMPACT_ATOMS: atom_id res chain seq x y z
N MET A 1 -20.78 -16.72 -20.17
CA MET A 1 -21.96 -17.35 -19.53
C MET A 1 -22.97 -16.34 -19.03
N VAL A 2 -22.68 -15.43 -18.12
CA VAL A 2 -23.65 -14.47 -17.54
C VAL A 2 -24.47 -13.69 -18.59
N CYS A 3 -23.85 -13.24 -19.69
CA CYS A 3 -24.57 -12.52 -20.76
C CYS A 3 -25.56 -13.41 -21.53
N ALA A 4 -25.18 -14.66 -21.77
CA ALA A 4 -26.10 -15.62 -22.44
C ALA A 4 -27.27 -15.97 -21.53
N THR A 5 -27.05 -16.20 -20.25
CA THR A 5 -28.11 -16.45 -19.26
C THR A 5 -29.08 -15.27 -19.17
N ARG A 6 -28.58 -14.02 -19.09
CA ARG A 6 -29.42 -12.83 -19.07
C ARG A 6 -30.26 -12.67 -20.34
N ARG A 7 -29.68 -12.99 -21.50
CA ARG A 7 -30.42 -12.97 -22.78
C ARG A 7 -31.54 -13.99 -22.78
N LEU A 8 -31.29 -15.22 -22.35
CA LEU A 8 -32.30 -16.28 -22.25
C LEU A 8 -33.44 -15.91 -21.27
N LEU A 9 -33.10 -15.34 -20.12
CA LEU A 9 -34.07 -14.87 -19.14
C LEU A 9 -34.99 -13.78 -19.74
N ARG A 10 -34.44 -12.84 -20.50
CA ARG A 10 -35.23 -11.81 -21.18
C ARG A 10 -36.16 -12.42 -22.22
N LEU A 11 -35.68 -13.40 -23.01
CA LEU A 11 -36.50 -14.11 -23.98
C LEU A 11 -37.64 -14.89 -23.33
N LEU A 12 -37.36 -15.60 -22.24
CA LEU A 12 -38.40 -16.32 -21.49
C LEU A 12 -39.43 -15.34 -20.91
N SER A 13 -38.99 -14.25 -20.30
CA SER A 13 -39.89 -13.23 -19.75
C SER A 13 -40.74 -12.58 -20.83
N SER A 14 -40.17 -12.26 -22.00
CA SER A 14 -40.94 -11.72 -23.16
C SER A 14 -41.94 -12.72 -23.77
N SER A 15 -41.69 -14.01 -23.56
CA SER A 15 -42.59 -15.10 -23.98
C SER A 15 -43.65 -15.46 -22.91
N GLY A 16 -43.76 -14.65 -21.84
CA GLY A 16 -44.76 -14.84 -20.79
C GLY A 16 -44.39 -15.84 -19.70
N PHE A 17 -43.17 -16.36 -19.70
CA PHE A 17 -42.71 -17.28 -18.63
C PHE A 17 -42.26 -16.48 -17.40
N LEU A 18 -42.76 -16.86 -16.23
CA LEU A 18 -42.27 -16.38 -14.94
C LEU A 18 -41.10 -17.26 -14.47
N VAL A 19 -39.90 -16.67 -14.37
CA VAL A 19 -38.72 -17.36 -13.86
C VAL A 19 -38.42 -16.86 -12.45
N GLN A 20 -38.41 -17.77 -11.50
CA GLN A 20 -38.06 -17.49 -10.10
C GLN A 20 -36.70 -18.12 -9.76
N PHE A 21 -35.88 -17.38 -9.06
CA PHE A 21 -34.61 -17.90 -8.52
C PHE A 21 -34.79 -18.23 -7.05
N CYS A 22 -34.46 -19.48 -6.70
CA CYS A 22 -34.46 -19.94 -5.33
C CYS A 22 -33.06 -20.41 -4.96
N TRP A 23 -32.55 -19.94 -3.83
CA TRP A 23 -31.31 -20.47 -3.29
C TRP A 23 -31.55 -21.86 -2.71
N VAL A 24 -30.69 -22.81 -3.04
CA VAL A 24 -30.72 -24.17 -2.49
C VAL A 24 -29.32 -24.51 -1.94
N PRO A 25 -29.24 -25.19 -0.76
CA PRO A 25 -27.96 -25.66 -0.28
C PRO A 25 -27.42 -26.76 -1.21
N GLY A 26 -26.07 -26.81 -1.37
CA GLY A 26 -25.42 -27.84 -2.16
C GLY A 26 -25.42 -29.20 -1.45
N HIS A 27 -25.47 -30.29 -2.22
CA HIS A 27 -25.28 -31.68 -1.71
C HIS A 27 -26.26 -32.16 -0.63
N VAL A 28 -27.51 -31.69 -0.67
CA VAL A 28 -28.56 -32.07 0.32
C VAL A 28 -29.62 -32.97 -0.30
N GLY A 29 -29.33 -33.67 -1.39
CA GLY A 29 -30.23 -34.63 -2.03
C GLY A 29 -31.33 -34.00 -2.89
N ILE A 30 -31.21 -32.73 -3.27
CA ILE A 30 -32.14 -32.11 -4.22
C ILE A 30 -31.77 -32.57 -5.64
N ARG A 31 -32.54 -33.50 -6.20
CA ARG A 31 -32.25 -34.19 -7.48
C ARG A 31 -31.82 -33.25 -8.62
N GLY A 32 -32.50 -32.12 -8.78
CA GLY A 32 -32.14 -31.15 -9.84
C GLY A 32 -30.76 -30.49 -9.62
N ASN A 33 -30.44 -30.19 -8.37
CA ASN A 33 -29.14 -29.63 -8.00
C ASN A 33 -28.02 -30.67 -8.13
N ASP A 34 -28.26 -31.91 -7.71
CA ASP A 34 -27.29 -33.00 -7.82
C ASP A 34 -26.97 -33.33 -9.28
N LEU A 35 -28.00 -33.31 -10.17
CA LEU A 35 -27.79 -33.46 -11.61
C LEU A 35 -26.96 -32.31 -12.22
N ALA A 36 -27.18 -31.09 -11.77
CA ALA A 36 -26.41 -29.92 -12.21
C ALA A 36 -24.94 -30.05 -11.75
N ASP A 37 -24.71 -30.52 -10.53
CA ASP A 37 -23.36 -30.76 -10.00
C ASP A 37 -22.62 -31.86 -10.78
N VAL A 38 -23.30 -32.96 -11.11
CA VAL A 38 -22.76 -34.03 -11.96
C VAL A 38 -22.42 -33.49 -13.35
N ALA A 39 -23.30 -32.71 -13.96
CA ALA A 39 -23.08 -32.09 -15.26
C ALA A 39 -21.90 -31.11 -15.24
N ALA A 40 -21.78 -30.29 -14.17
CA ALA A 40 -20.66 -29.37 -14.02
C ALA A 40 -19.33 -30.10 -13.85
N LYS A 41 -19.29 -31.18 -13.05
CA LYS A 41 -18.09 -32.03 -12.88
C LYS A 41 -17.71 -32.73 -14.19
N SER A 42 -18.68 -33.27 -14.93
CA SER A 42 -18.39 -33.93 -16.22
C SER A 42 -17.91 -32.92 -17.27
N ALA A 43 -18.40 -31.68 -17.25
CA ALA A 43 -17.94 -30.62 -18.13
C ALA A 43 -16.47 -30.27 -17.93
N SER A 44 -15.93 -30.41 -16.72
CA SER A 44 -14.51 -30.15 -16.45
C SER A 44 -13.55 -31.17 -17.09
N SER A 45 -14.06 -32.37 -17.45
CA SER A 45 -13.29 -33.41 -18.16
C SER A 45 -13.42 -33.33 -19.69
N LEU A 46 -14.28 -32.47 -20.20
CA LEU A 46 -14.40 -32.23 -21.64
C LEU A 46 -13.23 -31.38 -22.13
N GLY A 47 -12.85 -31.59 -23.40
CA GLY A 47 -11.78 -30.81 -24.04
C GLY A 47 -12.07 -29.30 -24.00
N VAL A 48 -11.00 -28.51 -24.00
CA VAL A 48 -11.09 -27.04 -23.97
C VAL A 48 -11.89 -26.52 -25.17
N THR A 49 -13.04 -25.93 -24.94
CA THR A 49 -13.85 -25.29 -25.98
C THR A 49 -13.43 -23.82 -26.13
N ARG A 50 -13.24 -23.36 -27.37
CA ARG A 50 -12.91 -21.96 -27.67
C ARG A 50 -14.17 -21.11 -27.49
N HIS A 51 -14.42 -20.64 -26.28
CA HIS A 51 -15.44 -19.65 -26.02
C HIS A 51 -14.81 -18.29 -25.68
N PRO A 52 -15.37 -17.16 -26.12
CA PRO A 52 -14.93 -15.86 -25.67
C PRO A 52 -15.17 -15.78 -24.15
N LEU A 53 -14.09 -15.66 -23.41
CA LEU A 53 -14.13 -15.52 -21.97
C LEU A 53 -14.33 -14.04 -21.62
N PHE A 54 -15.13 -13.77 -20.60
CA PHE A 54 -15.38 -12.41 -20.17
C PHE A 54 -14.16 -11.88 -19.40
N PHE A 55 -13.71 -10.67 -19.70
CA PHE A 55 -12.46 -10.11 -19.13
C PHE A 55 -12.43 -10.14 -17.59
N ARG A 56 -13.58 -10.05 -16.92
CA ARG A 56 -13.65 -10.13 -15.45
C ARG A 56 -13.21 -11.47 -14.89
N ASP A 57 -13.31 -12.53 -15.65
CA ASP A 57 -12.87 -13.88 -15.23
C ASP A 57 -11.34 -13.94 -15.14
N PHE A 58 -10.64 -13.06 -15.87
CA PHE A 58 -9.19 -12.90 -15.84
C PHE A 58 -8.70 -11.76 -14.98
N TYR A 59 -9.57 -10.89 -14.49
CA TYR A 59 -9.19 -9.68 -13.79
C TYR A 59 -8.27 -9.97 -12.61
N SER A 60 -8.59 -10.96 -11.78
CA SER A 60 -7.78 -11.37 -10.65
C SER A 60 -6.40 -11.89 -11.06
N ILE A 61 -6.35 -12.68 -12.15
CA ILE A 61 -5.11 -13.25 -12.70
C ILE A 61 -4.22 -12.12 -13.22
N ILE A 62 -4.79 -11.20 -14.01
CA ILE A 62 -4.07 -10.05 -14.56
C ILE A 62 -3.56 -9.16 -13.43
N CYS A 63 -4.38 -8.83 -12.44
CA CYS A 63 -3.96 -8.03 -11.29
C CYS A 63 -2.85 -8.70 -10.49
N SER A 64 -2.92 -10.02 -10.31
CA SER A 64 -1.88 -10.79 -9.64
C SER A 64 -0.56 -10.75 -10.42
N PHE A 65 -0.61 -10.99 -11.73
CA PHE A 65 0.56 -10.92 -12.62
C PHE A 65 1.20 -9.53 -12.60
N VAL A 66 0.41 -8.47 -12.76
CA VAL A 66 0.91 -7.08 -12.73
C VAL A 66 1.55 -6.78 -11.38
N ARG A 67 0.93 -7.18 -10.27
CA ARG A 67 1.48 -6.97 -8.93
C ARG A 67 2.79 -7.71 -8.73
N GLN A 68 2.90 -8.95 -9.17
CA GLN A 68 4.13 -9.74 -9.10
C GLN A 68 5.24 -9.11 -9.93
N THR A 69 4.93 -8.69 -11.16
CA THR A 69 5.89 -8.01 -12.03
C THR A 69 6.40 -6.71 -11.38
N TRP A 70 5.51 -5.91 -10.83
CA TRP A 70 5.89 -4.68 -10.12
C TRP A 70 6.71 -4.96 -8.87
N GLN A 71 6.37 -6.01 -8.11
CA GLN A 71 7.16 -6.39 -6.95
C GLN A 71 8.58 -6.76 -7.36
N THR A 72 8.77 -7.53 -8.43
CA THR A 72 10.10 -7.88 -8.93
C THR A 72 10.91 -6.64 -9.31
N VAL A 73 10.29 -5.67 -10.01
CA VAL A 73 10.94 -4.39 -10.34
C VAL A 73 11.29 -3.59 -9.09
N TRP A 74 10.39 -3.60 -8.10
CA TRP A 74 10.59 -2.91 -6.83
C TRP A 74 11.71 -3.54 -6.01
N ASP A 75 11.78 -4.87 -5.94
CA ASP A 75 12.80 -5.62 -5.21
C ASP A 75 14.21 -5.38 -5.76
N ALA A 76 14.32 -5.09 -7.06
CA ALA A 76 15.58 -4.71 -7.69
C ALA A 76 16.10 -3.32 -7.25
N GLN A 77 15.26 -2.48 -6.61
CA GLN A 77 15.60 -1.12 -6.17
C GLN A 77 16.27 -1.10 -4.77
N VAL A 78 17.27 -1.92 -4.54
CA VAL A 78 17.92 -2.11 -3.22
C VAL A 78 18.52 -0.84 -2.63
N HIS A 79 18.92 0.12 -3.46
CA HIS A 79 19.50 1.40 -3.02
C HIS A 79 18.44 2.49 -2.80
N ASN A 80 17.18 2.21 -3.09
CA ASN A 80 16.11 3.16 -2.89
C ASN A 80 15.75 3.26 -1.40
N LYS A 81 15.84 4.46 -0.83
CA LYS A 81 15.51 4.70 0.58
C LYS A 81 14.09 4.27 0.95
N LEU A 82 13.14 4.48 0.04
CA LEU A 82 11.76 4.11 0.27
C LEU A 82 11.57 2.59 0.28
N HIS A 83 12.38 1.84 -0.50
CA HIS A 83 12.37 0.38 -0.48
C HIS A 83 12.74 -0.18 0.90
N GLN A 84 13.67 0.47 1.62
CA GLN A 84 14.03 0.07 2.99
C GLN A 84 12.86 0.21 3.97
N LEU A 85 11.97 1.18 3.76
CA LEU A 85 10.78 1.41 4.59
C LEU A 85 9.56 0.59 4.14
N LYS A 86 9.47 0.32 2.85
CA LYS A 86 8.32 -0.35 2.21
C LYS A 86 8.81 -1.39 1.20
N PRO A 87 9.32 -2.54 1.66
CA PRO A 87 9.82 -3.57 0.75
C PRO A 87 8.72 -4.23 -0.09
N SER A 88 7.51 -4.34 0.43
CA SER A 88 6.39 -4.95 -0.29
C SER A 88 5.40 -3.92 -0.83
N LEU A 89 4.98 -4.10 -2.09
CA LEU A 89 3.91 -3.30 -2.68
C LEU A 89 2.58 -3.52 -1.97
N GLY A 90 1.79 -2.48 -1.87
CA GLY A 90 0.47 -2.52 -1.25
C GLY A 90 0.11 -1.20 -0.58
N LEU A 91 -1.06 -1.15 0.00
CA LEU A 91 -1.50 0.02 0.75
C LEU A 91 -0.58 0.23 1.96
N TRP A 92 -0.23 1.48 2.20
CA TRP A 92 0.50 1.91 3.37
C TRP A 92 -0.50 2.52 4.36
N GLN A 93 -1.03 1.70 5.26
CA GLN A 93 -2.13 2.09 6.15
C GLN A 93 -1.78 3.31 7.00
N SER A 94 -0.56 3.37 7.49
CA SER A 94 -0.08 4.50 8.29
C SER A 94 0.06 5.82 7.51
N SER A 95 -0.02 5.79 6.17
CA SER A 95 -0.02 7.00 5.33
C SER A 95 -1.38 7.69 5.27
N LEU A 96 -2.47 6.98 5.57
CA LEU A 96 -3.83 7.53 5.59
C LEU A 96 -4.08 8.25 6.91
N ARG A 97 -4.14 9.57 6.88
CA ARG A 97 -4.36 10.43 8.06
C ARG A 97 -5.59 11.30 7.86
N SER A 98 -6.26 11.64 8.95
CA SER A 98 -7.36 12.62 8.94
C SER A 98 -6.88 14.05 8.67
N ASN A 99 -5.61 14.33 8.98
CA ASN A 99 -5.00 15.65 8.79
C ASN A 99 -4.05 15.62 7.59
N ARG A 100 -4.38 16.38 6.54
CA ARG A 100 -3.60 16.49 5.31
C ARG A 100 -2.15 16.93 5.56
N ARG A 101 -1.92 17.84 6.50
CA ARG A 101 -0.57 18.29 6.84
C ARG A 101 0.30 17.14 7.36
N GLN A 102 -0.27 16.28 8.23
CA GLN A 102 0.42 15.07 8.71
C GLN A 102 0.78 14.11 7.57
N GLU A 103 -0.10 13.93 6.59
CA GLU A 103 0.20 13.10 5.40
C GLU A 103 1.39 13.64 4.61
N VAL A 104 1.39 14.96 4.37
CA VAL A 104 2.47 15.63 3.62
C VAL A 104 3.80 15.52 4.37
N VAL A 105 3.82 15.84 5.65
CA VAL A 105 5.02 15.73 6.50
C VAL A 105 5.56 14.30 6.50
N LEU A 106 4.68 13.32 6.74
CA LEU A 106 5.08 11.91 6.76
C LEU A 106 5.63 11.44 5.41
N ALA A 107 4.99 11.82 4.31
CA ALA A 107 5.46 11.48 2.97
C ALA A 107 6.86 12.07 2.69
N ARG A 108 7.07 13.35 3.01
CA ARG A 108 8.37 14.03 2.85
C ARG A 108 9.47 13.37 3.68
N LEU A 109 9.17 13.01 4.92
CA LEU A 109 10.12 12.30 5.78
C LEU A 109 10.49 10.91 5.23
N ARG A 110 9.51 10.16 4.73
CA ARG A 110 9.71 8.82 4.15
C ARG A 110 10.54 8.85 2.87
N ILE A 111 10.28 9.83 2.02
CA ILE A 111 11.08 10.06 0.80
C ILE A 111 12.49 10.57 1.17
N GLY A 112 12.63 11.19 2.34
CA GLY A 112 13.89 11.81 2.78
C GLY A 112 14.13 13.20 2.19
N HIS A 113 13.10 13.80 1.59
CA HIS A 113 13.16 15.12 0.96
C HIS A 113 12.07 16.03 1.54
N CYS A 114 12.50 17.15 2.13
CA CYS A 114 11.59 18.18 2.59
C CYS A 114 12.13 19.57 2.23
N LEU A 115 11.31 20.60 2.40
CA LEU A 115 11.70 21.97 2.08
C LEU A 115 12.97 22.39 2.85
N LEU A 116 13.06 22.04 4.12
CA LEU A 116 14.21 22.39 4.95
C LEU A 116 15.53 21.78 4.44
N THR A 117 15.49 20.61 3.82
CA THR A 117 16.70 19.87 3.42
C THR A 117 17.00 19.95 1.94
N HIS A 118 15.99 20.21 1.07
CA HIS A 118 16.16 20.12 -0.39
C HIS A 118 15.66 21.34 -1.16
N ARG A 119 15.25 22.42 -0.48
CA ARG A 119 14.86 23.67 -1.16
C ARG A 119 15.97 24.22 -2.04
N TYR A 120 17.22 24.06 -1.65
CA TYR A 120 18.39 24.52 -2.38
C TYR A 120 18.43 24.01 -3.83
N LEU A 121 17.90 22.81 -4.10
CA LEU A 121 17.82 22.26 -5.46
C LEU A 121 16.86 23.07 -6.37
N LEU A 122 15.85 23.72 -5.78
CA LEU A 122 14.87 24.53 -6.51
C LEU A 122 15.36 25.96 -6.70
N CYS A 123 16.16 26.47 -5.76
CA CYS A 123 16.63 27.87 -5.76
C CYS A 123 18.04 28.04 -6.34
N GLY A 124 18.75 26.93 -6.63
CA GLY A 124 20.15 26.99 -7.08
C GLY A 124 21.13 27.45 -5.97
N GLU A 125 20.74 27.29 -4.70
CA GLU A 125 21.55 27.63 -3.54
C GLU A 125 22.51 26.48 -3.19
N GLU A 126 23.40 26.69 -2.23
CA GLU A 126 24.24 25.64 -1.67
C GLU A 126 23.45 24.70 -0.76
N ALA A 127 23.92 23.45 -0.65
CA ALA A 127 23.27 22.46 0.22
C ALA A 127 23.31 22.91 1.69
N PRO A 128 22.19 22.88 2.42
CA PRO A 128 22.13 23.38 3.79
C PRO A 128 22.94 22.52 4.75
N VAL A 129 23.58 23.17 5.70
CA VAL A 129 24.27 22.55 6.83
C VAL A 129 23.53 22.82 8.14
N CYS A 130 23.63 21.91 9.08
CA CYS A 130 23.04 22.09 10.40
C CYS A 130 23.78 23.19 11.19
N ALA A 131 23.06 24.24 11.57
CA ALA A 131 23.63 25.36 12.31
C ALA A 131 24.19 24.96 13.70
N PHE A 132 23.78 23.79 14.25
CA PHE A 132 24.25 23.34 15.57
C PHE A 132 25.53 22.51 15.50
N CYS A 133 25.66 21.58 14.55
CA CYS A 133 26.77 20.62 14.50
C CYS A 133 27.56 20.69 13.18
N ASN A 134 27.22 21.64 12.31
CA ASN A 134 27.89 21.91 11.04
C ASN A 134 28.02 20.70 10.10
N THR A 135 27.06 19.76 10.19
CA THR A 135 26.97 18.59 9.30
C THR A 135 25.89 18.81 8.25
N SER A 136 25.94 18.05 7.15
CA SER A 136 24.92 18.12 6.09
C SER A 136 23.51 17.95 6.65
N LEU A 137 22.61 18.88 6.33
CA LEU A 137 21.24 18.88 6.82
C LEU A 137 20.38 17.93 6.00
N THR A 138 20.11 16.77 6.55
CA THR A 138 19.26 15.73 5.94
C THR A 138 18.13 15.36 6.88
N VAL A 139 17.06 14.76 6.34
CA VAL A 139 15.97 14.20 7.17
C VAL A 139 16.53 13.20 8.18
N ARG A 140 17.47 12.39 7.76
CA ARG A 140 18.16 11.40 8.59
C ARG A 140 18.93 12.06 9.75
N HIS A 141 19.68 13.12 9.44
CA HIS A 141 20.37 13.91 10.47
C HIS A 141 19.36 14.48 11.50
N LEU A 142 18.27 15.09 11.04
CA LEU A 142 17.26 15.68 11.92
C LEU A 142 16.61 14.65 12.84
N LEU A 143 16.19 13.52 12.31
CA LEU A 143 15.46 12.51 13.08
C LEU A 143 16.38 11.68 13.98
N PHE A 144 17.60 11.34 13.55
CA PHE A 144 18.39 10.31 14.21
C PHE A 144 19.70 10.80 14.86
N LEU A 145 20.35 11.79 14.26
CA LEU A 145 21.75 12.07 14.58
C LEU A 145 21.98 13.41 15.29
N CYS A 146 21.18 14.45 15.00
CA CYS A 146 21.47 15.79 15.49
C CYS A 146 21.51 15.86 17.03
N PRO A 147 22.65 16.29 17.63
CA PRO A 147 22.78 16.37 19.09
C PRO A 147 21.78 17.37 19.73
N ARG A 148 21.39 18.42 18.99
CA ARG A 148 20.38 19.40 19.45
C ARG A 148 19.08 18.73 19.90
N PHE A 149 18.66 17.67 19.22
CA PHE A 149 17.39 16.99 19.51
C PHE A 149 17.56 15.74 20.39
N SER A 150 18.76 15.49 20.91
CA SER A 150 19.08 14.33 21.73
C SER A 150 18.17 14.18 22.98
N PRO A 151 17.89 15.24 23.76
CA PRO A 151 17.00 15.13 24.93
C PRO A 151 15.57 14.74 24.53
N ILE A 152 15.07 15.35 23.45
CA ILE A 152 13.70 15.10 22.96
C ILE A 152 13.62 13.66 22.39
N ARG A 153 14.64 13.20 21.65
CA ARG A 153 14.72 11.80 21.21
C ARG A 153 14.72 10.81 22.36
N MET A 154 15.49 11.09 23.40
CA MET A 154 15.52 10.26 24.61
C MET A 154 14.11 10.12 25.21
N PHE A 155 13.35 11.19 25.26
CA PHE A 155 11.98 11.18 25.78
C PHE A 155 11.05 10.31 24.94
N TYR A 156 11.04 10.47 23.59
CA TYR A 156 10.08 9.80 22.71
C TYR A 156 10.51 8.41 22.26
N TYR A 157 11.80 8.15 22.13
CA TYR A 157 12.37 6.91 21.56
C TYR A 157 13.31 6.17 22.48
N HIS A 158 13.55 6.70 23.68
CA HIS A 158 14.47 6.14 24.69
C HIS A 158 15.93 5.99 24.21
N HIS A 159 16.30 6.75 23.16
CA HIS A 159 17.64 6.77 22.60
C HIS A 159 18.08 8.20 22.27
N PRO A 160 19.24 8.65 22.74
CA PRO A 160 19.76 10.00 22.45
C PRO A 160 20.18 10.15 20.99
N VAL A 161 20.72 9.09 20.41
CA VAL A 161 21.09 8.94 19.01
C VAL A 161 20.57 7.60 18.53
N LEU A 162 19.77 7.60 17.49
CA LEU A 162 19.31 6.35 16.89
C LEU A 162 20.37 5.87 15.89
N PRO A 163 20.78 4.59 15.94
CA PRO A 163 21.72 4.05 14.96
C PRO A 163 21.16 4.18 13.56
N ASP A 164 22.06 4.44 12.60
CA ASP A 164 21.71 4.64 11.21
C ASP A 164 21.46 3.31 10.49
N THR A 165 20.41 2.62 10.89
CA THR A 165 20.02 1.30 10.37
C THR A 165 18.60 1.30 9.81
N SER A 166 18.28 0.32 8.98
CA SER A 166 16.93 0.09 8.50
C SER A 166 15.93 -0.16 9.63
N VAL A 167 16.39 -0.75 10.74
CA VAL A 167 15.59 -0.98 11.94
C VAL A 167 15.15 0.34 12.57
N SER A 168 16.06 1.31 12.73
CA SER A 168 15.73 2.63 13.27
C SER A 168 14.82 3.43 12.34
N LEU A 169 15.03 3.34 11.04
CA LEU A 169 14.13 3.93 10.03
C LEU A 169 12.73 3.36 10.16
N ASN A 170 12.60 2.04 10.25
CA ASN A 170 11.29 1.37 10.39
C ASN A 170 10.62 1.68 11.74
N LEU A 171 11.38 1.83 12.81
CA LEU A 171 10.87 2.21 14.12
C LEU A 171 10.19 3.58 14.10
N VAL A 172 10.75 4.54 13.35
CA VAL A 172 10.27 5.94 13.33
C VAL A 172 9.33 6.24 12.17
N LEU A 173 9.58 5.66 10.99
CA LEU A 173 8.88 5.99 9.74
C LEU A 173 8.17 4.79 9.10
N GLY A 174 8.35 3.58 9.60
CA GLY A 174 7.73 2.37 9.07
C GLY A 174 6.21 2.32 9.24
N ASP A 175 5.59 1.26 8.78
CA ASP A 175 4.13 1.10 8.84
C ASP A 175 3.63 0.87 10.27
N CYS A 176 4.44 0.22 11.10
CA CYS A 176 4.16 -0.02 12.52
C CYS A 176 4.71 1.06 13.45
N ALA A 177 5.26 2.17 12.91
CA ALA A 177 5.81 3.25 13.72
C ALA A 177 4.72 3.95 14.56
N CYS A 178 5.08 4.35 15.78
CA CYS A 178 4.20 5.19 16.60
C CYS A 178 4.18 6.62 16.05
N LEU A 179 3.29 6.89 15.10
CA LEU A 179 3.21 8.22 14.46
C LEU A 179 2.83 9.34 15.44
N ARG A 180 2.16 9.02 16.56
CA ARG A 180 1.90 10.01 17.62
C ARG A 180 3.22 10.52 18.19
N SER A 181 4.12 9.63 18.56
CA SER A 181 5.46 9.99 19.07
C SER A 181 6.26 10.78 18.04
N LEU A 182 6.20 10.39 16.75
CA LEU A 182 6.85 11.12 15.67
C LEU A 182 6.33 12.56 15.56
N PHE A 183 5.03 12.76 15.47
CA PHE A 183 4.47 14.11 15.34
C PHE A 183 4.72 14.95 16.60
N SER A 184 4.60 14.39 17.80
CA SER A 184 4.94 15.10 19.04
C SER A 184 6.41 15.51 19.08
N PHE A 185 7.33 14.62 18.71
CA PHE A 185 8.75 14.91 18.54
C PHE A 185 8.98 16.08 17.58
N LEU A 186 8.34 16.05 16.39
CA LEU A 186 8.48 17.11 15.38
C LEU A 186 7.95 18.46 15.86
N HIS A 187 6.84 18.47 16.60
CA HIS A 187 6.29 19.71 17.18
C HIS A 187 7.20 20.28 18.23
N GLU A 188 7.71 19.46 19.15
CA GLU A 188 8.61 19.90 20.20
C GLU A 188 9.96 20.39 19.65
N CYS A 189 10.45 19.75 18.58
CA CYS A 189 11.63 20.21 17.84
C CYS A 189 11.36 21.44 16.95
N GLN A 190 10.13 21.93 16.83
CA GLN A 190 9.70 22.98 15.91
C GLN A 190 9.96 22.66 14.43
N LEU A 191 9.96 21.38 14.08
CA LEU A 191 10.24 20.90 12.73
C LEU A 191 8.96 20.67 11.91
N PHE A 192 7.81 20.49 12.56
CA PHE A 192 6.57 20.08 11.88
C PHE A 192 6.12 21.08 10.79
N GLU A 193 6.26 22.39 11.04
CA GLU A 193 5.81 23.42 10.09
C GLU A 193 6.83 23.70 8.97
N VAL A 194 8.11 23.38 9.19
CA VAL A 194 9.17 23.66 8.22
C VAL A 194 9.51 22.47 7.32
N ILE A 195 9.04 21.26 7.67
CA ILE A 195 9.10 20.06 6.84
C ILE A 195 8.00 20.09 5.80
#